data_935f47392cf3fd4eec838d237b89cbe7
#
_entry.id   935f47392cf3fd4eec838d237b89cbe7
#
_cell.length_a   1.000
_cell.length_b   1.000
_cell.length_c   1.000
_cell.angle_alpha   90.00
_cell.angle_beta   90.00
_cell.angle_gamma   90.00
#
_symmetry.space_group_name_H-M   'P 1'
#
loop_
_entity.id
_entity.type
_entity.pdbx_description
1 polymer ?
#
loop_
_entity_poly.entity_id
_entity_poly.type
_entity_poly.pdbx_seq_one_letter_code
_entity_poly.pdbx_strand_id
1 'polypeptide(L)'
;MVIRLGFIWDIDGVVVDSPHEEAWRITAQKAPWRVDELEPDFYLTQVASRPRYEGGNNILGLKGVYERLGATSQKEKDILLEKYCREKNELIKELIRAGKFKLFADAVTLILEMKGKGIKQAAASASKNARDMLLSVSKARLIKEIGDIFGALNAEDTLYSLFDVDVCGIDLEKKEDFLKLAAQKLNELTNGMITHFIVFEDAPSGVKAAKSLGYLTVGAWRYGNGEALRQAGADIVTKDLRTVKIEELMPKI
;
A
#
# COMPACT_ATOMS: atom_id res chain seq x y z
N MET A 1 -28.72 17.97 -2.58
CA MET A 1 -27.53 17.92 -1.68
C MET A 1 -26.30 17.84 -2.60
N VAL A 2 -25.34 18.74 -2.46
CA VAL A 2 -24.11 18.65 -3.27
C VAL A 2 -23.29 17.47 -2.75
N ILE A 3 -23.05 16.46 -3.59
CA ILE A 3 -22.22 15.32 -3.24
C ILE A 3 -20.75 15.78 -3.25
N ARG A 4 -20.07 15.60 -2.14
CA ARG A 4 -18.63 15.90 -2.01
C ARG A 4 -17.88 14.64 -1.68
N LEU A 5 -16.84 14.36 -2.43
CA LEU A 5 -16.03 13.16 -2.35
C LEU A 5 -14.74 13.39 -1.58
N GLY A 6 -14.34 12.38 -0.81
CA GLY A 6 -12.99 12.24 -0.29
C GLY A 6 -12.38 10.92 -0.75
N PHE A 7 -11.13 10.96 -1.18
CA PHE A 7 -10.43 9.76 -1.65
C PHE A 7 -9.44 9.28 -0.61
N ILE A 8 -9.39 7.97 -0.40
CA ILE A 8 -8.44 7.31 0.50
C ILE A 8 -7.69 6.26 -0.31
N TRP A 9 -6.39 6.41 -0.39
CA TRP A 9 -5.51 5.57 -1.19
C TRP A 9 -4.68 4.66 -0.29
N ASP A 10 -4.78 3.36 -0.49
CA ASP A 10 -3.66 2.51 -0.09
C ASP A 10 -2.45 2.83 -0.96
N ILE A 11 -1.25 2.62 -0.43
CA ILE A 11 -0.04 3.03 -1.12
C ILE A 11 0.65 1.85 -1.79
N ASP A 12 0.88 0.78 -1.02
CA ASP A 12 1.61 -0.39 -1.49
C ASP A 12 0.70 -1.29 -2.31
N GLY A 13 1.02 -1.53 -3.57
CA GLY A 13 0.16 -2.28 -4.50
C GLY A 13 -0.90 -1.42 -5.20
N VAL A 14 -1.13 -0.16 -4.79
CA VAL A 14 -2.07 0.75 -5.45
C VAL A 14 -1.36 1.90 -6.15
N VAL A 15 -0.56 2.66 -5.42
CA VAL A 15 0.18 3.83 -5.93
C VAL A 15 1.61 3.48 -6.31
N VAL A 16 2.24 2.61 -5.52
CA VAL A 16 3.60 2.13 -5.74
C VAL A 16 3.65 0.60 -5.69
N ASP A 17 4.50 0.03 -6.54
CA ASP A 17 4.93 -1.36 -6.49
C ASP A 17 6.20 -1.42 -5.64
N SER A 18 6.01 -1.68 -4.35
CA SER A 18 7.11 -1.62 -3.39
C SER A 18 8.05 -2.83 -3.49
N PRO A 19 9.32 -2.69 -3.12
CA PRO A 19 10.29 -3.78 -3.20
C PRO A 19 10.18 -4.76 -2.01
N HIS A 20 8.97 -4.99 -1.48
CA HIS A 20 8.78 -5.89 -0.34
C HIS A 20 9.17 -7.32 -0.65
N GLU A 21 8.74 -7.87 -1.79
CA GLU A 21 9.11 -9.22 -2.22
C GLU A 21 10.62 -9.36 -2.40
N GLU A 22 11.23 -8.43 -3.14
CA GLU A 22 12.67 -8.41 -3.37
C GLU A 22 13.45 -8.36 -2.05
N ALA A 23 13.02 -7.52 -1.10
CA ALA A 23 13.67 -7.44 0.21
C ALA A 23 13.55 -8.73 1.01
N TRP A 24 12.41 -9.41 1.00
CA TRP A 24 12.22 -10.71 1.65
C TRP A 24 13.13 -11.78 1.02
N ARG A 25 13.12 -11.88 -0.30
CA ARG A 25 13.90 -12.85 -1.07
C ARG A 25 15.40 -12.65 -0.87
N ILE A 26 15.91 -11.44 -1.03
CA ILE A 26 17.34 -11.15 -0.86
C ILE A 26 17.79 -11.41 0.59
N THR A 27 16.97 -11.04 1.59
CA THR A 27 17.31 -11.30 2.98
C THR A 27 17.32 -12.81 3.26
N ALA A 28 16.35 -13.55 2.76
CA ALA A 28 16.25 -14.99 2.94
C ALA A 28 17.47 -15.75 2.36
N GLN A 29 18.01 -15.29 1.24
CA GLN A 29 19.18 -15.91 0.60
C GLN A 29 20.51 -15.69 1.34
N LYS A 30 20.61 -14.61 2.13
CA LYS A 30 21.85 -14.29 2.86
C LYS A 30 22.11 -15.26 4.01
N ALA A 31 23.40 -15.39 4.41
CA ALA A 31 23.74 -16.06 5.66
C ALA A 31 23.23 -15.24 6.85
N PRO A 32 22.75 -15.86 7.93
CA PRO A 32 22.70 -17.31 8.19
C PRO A 32 21.46 -18.00 7.61
N TRP A 33 20.52 -17.25 7.03
CA TRP A 33 19.18 -17.73 6.66
C TRP A 33 19.22 -18.80 5.55
N ARG A 34 20.02 -18.60 4.49
CA ARG A 34 20.32 -19.56 3.41
C ARG A 34 19.07 -20.30 2.90
N VAL A 35 18.02 -19.55 2.61
CA VAL A 35 16.86 -20.05 1.87
C VAL A 35 17.16 -19.81 0.40
N ASP A 36 17.40 -20.88 -0.35
CA ASP A 36 17.89 -20.79 -1.74
C ASP A 36 16.85 -20.15 -2.63
N GLU A 37 15.59 -20.49 -2.45
CA GLU A 37 14.49 -19.95 -3.22
C GLU A 37 13.27 -19.61 -2.35
N LEU A 38 12.70 -18.44 -2.62
CA LEU A 38 11.41 -18.02 -2.12
C LEU A 38 10.48 -17.90 -3.33
N GLU A 39 9.80 -19.00 -3.64
CA GLU A 39 8.96 -19.13 -4.82
C GLU A 39 7.83 -18.08 -4.81
N PRO A 40 7.42 -17.53 -5.97
CA PRO A 40 6.36 -16.52 -6.06
C PRO A 40 5.05 -16.96 -5.37
N ASP A 41 4.62 -18.20 -5.56
CA ASP A 41 3.40 -18.73 -4.93
C ASP A 41 3.53 -18.81 -3.41
N PHE A 42 4.72 -19.18 -2.89
CA PHE A 42 4.98 -19.17 -1.47
C PHE A 42 4.89 -17.73 -0.93
N TYR A 43 5.52 -16.78 -1.61
CA TYR A 43 5.45 -15.37 -1.21
C TYR A 43 4.00 -14.87 -1.18
N LEU A 44 3.23 -15.09 -2.22
CA LEU A 44 1.85 -14.62 -2.33
C LEU A 44 0.94 -15.22 -1.27
N THR A 45 1.12 -16.52 -0.93
CA THR A 45 0.23 -17.22 0.00
C THR A 45 0.67 -17.12 1.45
N GLN A 46 1.96 -17.01 1.76
CA GLN A 46 2.50 -17.10 3.11
C GLN A 46 3.06 -15.78 3.65
N VAL A 47 3.36 -14.80 2.79
CA VAL A 47 4.07 -13.58 3.20
C VAL A 47 3.33 -12.30 2.82
N ALA A 48 2.85 -12.20 1.57
CA ALA A 48 2.18 -11.01 1.07
C ALA A 48 0.94 -10.63 1.90
N SER A 49 0.74 -9.34 2.11
CA SER A 49 -0.38 -8.77 2.87
C SER A 49 -0.47 -9.21 4.35
N ARG A 50 0.57 -9.85 4.89
CA ARG A 50 0.65 -10.23 6.30
C ARG A 50 1.47 -9.23 7.12
N PRO A 51 1.20 -9.12 8.44
CA PRO A 51 2.10 -8.42 9.34
C PRO A 51 3.54 -8.94 9.20
N ARG A 52 4.51 -8.02 9.33
CA ARG A 52 5.94 -8.34 9.11
C ARG A 52 6.42 -9.57 9.86
N TYR A 53 6.10 -9.67 11.13
CA TYR A 53 6.54 -10.79 11.96
C TYR A 53 5.85 -12.11 11.61
N GLU A 54 4.60 -12.06 11.16
CA GLU A 54 3.90 -13.26 10.69
C GLU A 54 4.52 -13.78 9.38
N GLY A 55 4.72 -12.90 8.38
CA GLY A 55 5.38 -13.28 7.14
C GLY A 55 6.81 -13.79 7.35
N GLY A 56 7.58 -13.13 8.23
CA GLY A 56 8.92 -13.58 8.60
C GLY A 56 8.93 -14.94 9.29
N ASN A 57 8.01 -15.17 10.22
CA ASN A 57 7.86 -16.44 10.90
C ASN A 57 7.49 -17.58 9.94
N ASN A 58 6.61 -17.30 8.97
CA ASN A 58 6.26 -18.28 7.94
C ASN A 58 7.47 -18.66 7.08
N ILE A 59 8.31 -17.69 6.70
CA ILE A 59 9.54 -17.98 5.95
C ILE A 59 10.47 -18.86 6.80
N LEU A 60 10.79 -18.44 8.03
CA LEU A 60 11.76 -19.14 8.87
C LEU A 60 11.26 -20.53 9.29
N GLY A 61 9.97 -20.67 9.57
CA GLY A 61 9.38 -21.95 9.97
C GLY A 61 9.19 -22.90 8.79
N LEU A 62 8.46 -22.48 7.76
CA LEU A 62 8.10 -23.37 6.65
C LEU A 62 9.29 -23.73 5.73
N LYS A 63 10.35 -22.92 5.74
CA LYS A 63 11.62 -23.22 5.05
C LYS A 63 12.66 -23.91 5.94
N GLY A 64 12.27 -24.38 7.15
CA GLY A 64 13.13 -25.17 8.03
C GLY A 64 14.34 -24.43 8.59
N VAL A 65 14.28 -23.09 8.65
CA VAL A 65 15.42 -22.26 9.09
C VAL A 65 15.63 -22.39 10.60
N TYR A 66 14.55 -22.45 11.39
CA TYR A 66 14.64 -22.59 12.83
C TYR A 66 15.37 -23.87 13.22
N GLU A 67 14.99 -25.00 12.62
CA GLU A 67 15.58 -26.31 12.86
C GLU A 67 17.07 -26.31 12.44
N ARG A 68 17.39 -25.77 11.25
CA ARG A 68 18.75 -25.71 10.73
C ARG A 68 19.67 -24.84 11.59
N LEU A 69 19.14 -23.81 12.24
CA LEU A 69 19.90 -22.93 13.14
C LEU A 69 19.83 -23.39 14.60
N GLY A 70 19.20 -24.53 14.91
CA GLY A 70 19.14 -25.13 16.23
C GLY A 70 18.23 -24.41 17.22
N ALA A 71 17.27 -23.59 16.74
CA ALA A 71 16.30 -22.91 17.59
C ALA A 71 15.19 -23.89 18.04
N THR A 72 15.28 -24.39 19.25
CA THR A 72 14.35 -25.37 19.82
C THR A 72 13.27 -24.74 20.70
N SER A 73 13.62 -23.67 21.40
CA SER A 73 12.68 -22.94 22.27
C SER A 73 12.01 -21.77 21.52
N GLN A 74 10.84 -21.37 22.03
CA GLN A 74 10.13 -20.18 21.48
C GLN A 74 11.00 -18.92 21.58
N LYS A 75 11.71 -18.74 22.69
CA LYS A 75 12.62 -17.60 22.89
C LYS A 75 13.73 -17.53 21.84
N GLU A 76 14.32 -18.66 21.47
CA GLU A 76 15.34 -18.70 20.40
C GLU A 76 14.74 -18.37 19.03
N LYS A 77 13.54 -18.90 18.73
CA LYS A 77 12.80 -18.56 17.50
C LYS A 77 12.48 -17.07 17.43
N ASP A 78 12.02 -16.46 18.52
CA ASP A 78 11.71 -15.03 18.59
C ASP A 78 12.95 -14.15 18.32
N ILE A 79 14.11 -14.52 18.87
CA ILE A 79 15.39 -13.82 18.62
C ILE A 79 15.77 -13.87 17.13
N LEU A 80 15.66 -15.05 16.51
CA LEU A 80 15.95 -15.21 15.08
C LEU A 80 14.96 -14.43 14.22
N LEU A 81 13.68 -14.49 14.57
CA LEU A 81 12.62 -13.77 13.87
C LEU A 81 12.84 -12.26 13.91
N GLU A 82 13.13 -11.70 15.07
CA GLU A 82 13.42 -10.28 15.23
C GLU A 82 14.62 -9.86 14.38
N LYS A 83 15.71 -10.64 14.43
CA LYS A 83 16.91 -10.39 13.62
C LYS A 83 16.60 -10.40 12.13
N TYR A 84 15.88 -11.42 11.65
CA TYR A 84 15.50 -11.57 10.26
C TYR A 84 14.62 -10.40 9.76
N CYS A 85 13.60 -10.07 10.54
CA CYS A 85 12.70 -8.96 10.22
C CYS A 85 13.40 -7.59 10.24
N ARG A 86 14.39 -7.41 11.12
CA ARG A 86 15.21 -6.19 11.16
C ARG A 86 16.12 -6.10 9.93
N GLU A 87 16.83 -7.16 9.56
CA GLU A 87 17.68 -7.17 8.35
C GLU A 87 16.88 -6.91 7.09
N LYS A 88 15.68 -7.53 6.96
CA LYS A 88 14.77 -7.24 5.85
C LYS A 88 14.33 -5.77 5.85
N ASN A 89 14.06 -5.21 7.03
CA ASN A 89 13.62 -3.82 7.11
C ASN A 89 14.73 -2.82 6.74
N GLU A 90 15.97 -3.08 7.09
CA GLU A 90 17.09 -2.25 6.65
C GLU A 90 17.28 -2.35 5.12
N LEU A 91 17.21 -3.54 4.57
CA LEU A 91 17.32 -3.73 3.12
C LEU A 91 16.22 -2.99 2.34
N ILE A 92 14.96 -3.06 2.79
CA ILE A 92 13.88 -2.35 2.09
C ILE A 92 14.09 -0.83 2.14
N LYS A 93 14.59 -0.29 3.25
CA LYS A 93 14.94 1.13 3.32
C LYS A 93 16.05 1.51 2.35
N GLU A 94 17.06 0.64 2.18
CA GLU A 94 18.11 0.83 1.19
C GLU A 94 17.55 0.82 -0.24
N LEU A 95 16.67 -0.14 -0.56
CA LEU A 95 16.01 -0.23 -1.87
C LEU A 95 15.16 1.01 -2.17
N ILE A 96 14.41 1.50 -1.18
CA ILE A 96 13.60 2.72 -1.30
C ILE A 96 14.51 3.94 -1.55
N ARG A 97 15.56 4.12 -0.76
CA ARG A 97 16.53 5.23 -0.95
C ARG A 97 17.22 5.19 -2.32
N ALA A 98 17.47 3.98 -2.82
CA ALA A 98 18.00 3.77 -4.17
C ALA A 98 16.95 3.93 -5.29
N GLY A 99 15.70 4.26 -4.94
CA GLY A 99 14.59 4.41 -5.89
C GLY A 99 14.15 3.12 -6.58
N LYS A 100 14.52 1.95 -6.01
CA LYS A 100 14.22 0.62 -6.59
C LYS A 100 12.79 0.17 -6.27
N PHE A 101 11.84 0.91 -6.77
CA PHE A 101 10.41 0.58 -6.78
C PHE A 101 9.76 1.26 -7.98
N LYS A 102 8.61 0.78 -8.40
CA LYS A 102 7.89 1.32 -9.55
C LYS A 102 6.71 2.16 -9.10
N LEU A 103 6.29 3.09 -9.95
CA LEU A 103 5.02 3.81 -9.79
C LEU A 103 3.95 3.14 -10.63
N PHE A 104 2.75 3.06 -10.10
CA PHE A 104 1.59 2.74 -10.92
C PHE A 104 1.09 4.04 -11.57
N ALA A 105 1.47 4.23 -12.84
CA ALA A 105 1.19 5.45 -13.60
C ALA A 105 -0.29 5.79 -13.67
N ASP A 106 -1.16 4.78 -13.74
CA ASP A 106 -2.60 4.94 -13.77
C ASP A 106 -3.14 5.54 -12.45
N ALA A 107 -2.63 5.07 -11.30
CA ALA A 107 -2.99 5.61 -9.99
C ALA A 107 -2.52 7.05 -9.84
N VAL A 108 -1.24 7.33 -10.13
CA VAL A 108 -0.68 8.67 -9.99
C VAL A 108 -1.37 9.67 -10.93
N THR A 109 -1.71 9.25 -12.15
CA THR A 109 -2.48 10.09 -13.08
C THR A 109 -3.86 10.43 -12.53
N LEU A 110 -4.58 9.44 -11.98
CA LEU A 110 -5.90 9.67 -11.39
C LEU A 110 -5.81 10.55 -10.14
N ILE A 111 -4.81 10.35 -9.27
CA ILE A 111 -4.57 11.21 -8.09
C ILE A 111 -4.39 12.67 -8.53
N LEU A 112 -3.56 12.91 -9.54
CA LEU A 112 -3.30 14.26 -10.06
C LEU A 112 -4.56 14.89 -10.66
N GLU A 113 -5.32 14.14 -11.47
CA GLU A 113 -6.57 14.59 -12.06
C GLU A 113 -7.58 15.00 -10.97
N MET A 114 -7.75 14.15 -9.96
CA MET A 114 -8.68 14.42 -8.86
C MET A 114 -8.23 15.58 -7.98
N LYS A 115 -6.92 15.76 -7.78
CA LYS A 115 -6.37 16.97 -7.13
C LYS A 115 -6.70 18.22 -7.93
N GLY A 116 -6.55 18.18 -9.25
CA GLY A 116 -6.95 19.29 -10.15
C GLY A 116 -8.43 19.64 -10.08
N LYS A 117 -9.29 18.66 -9.80
CA LYS A 117 -10.75 18.85 -9.56
C LYS A 117 -11.06 19.30 -8.13
N GLY A 118 -10.06 19.49 -7.26
CA GLY A 118 -10.22 19.93 -5.87
C GLY A 118 -10.71 18.85 -4.91
N ILE A 119 -10.70 17.57 -5.32
CA ILE A 119 -11.04 16.44 -4.46
C ILE A 119 -9.94 16.25 -3.43
N LYS A 120 -10.32 16.19 -2.16
CA LYS A 120 -9.40 15.95 -1.05
C LYS A 120 -9.02 14.49 -0.95
N GLN A 121 -7.71 14.23 -0.75
CA GLN A 121 -7.14 12.90 -0.85
C GLN A 121 -6.25 12.58 0.35
N ALA A 122 -6.37 11.34 0.85
CA ALA A 122 -5.56 10.82 1.93
C ALA A 122 -4.69 9.64 1.46
N ALA A 123 -3.43 9.60 1.88
CA ALA A 123 -2.59 8.42 1.84
C ALA A 123 -2.82 7.61 3.13
N ALA A 124 -3.15 6.31 3.01
CA ALA A 124 -3.47 5.45 4.15
C ALA A 124 -2.83 4.07 3.98
N SER A 125 -1.73 3.83 4.69
CA SER A 125 -1.01 2.55 4.61
C SER A 125 -0.49 2.09 5.98
N ALA A 126 -0.62 0.80 6.26
CA ALA A 126 -0.01 0.18 7.44
C ALA A 126 1.53 0.07 7.32
N SER A 127 2.09 0.23 6.12
CA SER A 127 3.52 0.19 5.90
C SER A 127 4.21 1.41 6.51
N LYS A 128 5.16 1.17 7.42
CA LYS A 128 6.02 2.22 8.00
C LYS A 128 6.97 2.86 6.98
N ASN A 129 7.09 2.29 5.78
CA ASN A 129 7.94 2.81 4.70
C ASN A 129 7.14 3.56 3.63
N ALA A 130 5.81 3.57 3.68
CA ALA A 130 4.97 4.19 2.65
C ALA A 130 5.23 5.69 2.50
N ARG A 131 5.30 6.42 3.61
CA ARG A 131 5.62 7.85 3.60
C ARG A 131 6.99 8.13 2.97
N ASP A 132 8.01 7.35 3.32
CA ASP A 132 9.36 7.52 2.78
C ASP A 132 9.39 7.28 1.27
N MET A 133 8.62 6.31 0.77
CA MET A 133 8.46 6.08 -0.67
C MET A 133 7.84 7.30 -1.35
N LEU A 134 6.74 7.82 -0.83
CA LEU A 134 6.08 9.00 -1.41
C LEU A 134 6.98 10.23 -1.41
N LEU A 135 7.73 10.46 -0.34
CA LEU A 135 8.69 11.58 -0.22
C LEU A 135 9.90 11.43 -1.16
N SER A 136 10.32 10.19 -1.44
CA SER A 136 11.49 9.94 -2.31
C SER A 136 11.21 10.13 -3.80
N VAL A 137 9.95 10.27 -4.20
CA VAL A 137 9.56 10.46 -5.61
C VAL A 137 9.45 11.94 -5.92
N SER A 138 10.52 12.51 -6.47
CA SER A 138 10.56 13.91 -6.89
C SER A 138 9.69 14.18 -8.12
N LYS A 139 9.33 15.45 -8.35
CA LYS A 139 8.67 15.89 -9.59
C LYS A 139 9.42 15.45 -10.85
N ALA A 140 10.76 15.55 -10.84
CA ALA A 140 11.58 15.13 -11.97
C ALA A 140 11.42 13.63 -12.28
N ARG A 141 11.32 12.77 -11.23
CA ARG A 141 11.05 11.35 -11.40
C ARG A 141 9.63 11.11 -11.93
N LEU A 142 8.63 11.83 -11.43
CA LEU A 142 7.25 11.75 -11.92
C LEU A 142 7.17 12.07 -13.41
N ILE A 143 7.81 13.17 -13.85
CA ILE A 143 7.87 13.55 -15.26
C ILE A 143 8.54 12.47 -16.12
N LYS A 144 9.66 11.93 -15.63
CA LYS A 144 10.40 10.89 -16.36
C LYS A 144 9.60 9.59 -16.55
N GLU A 145 8.85 9.16 -15.53
CA GLU A 145 8.17 7.86 -15.54
C GLU A 145 6.74 7.94 -16.12
N ILE A 146 6.08 9.08 -16.02
CA ILE A 146 4.64 9.22 -16.32
C ILE A 146 4.40 10.25 -17.44
N GLY A 147 5.29 11.21 -17.60
CA GLY A 147 5.15 12.32 -18.55
C GLY A 147 4.92 13.66 -17.87
N ASP A 148 5.00 14.75 -18.64
CA ASP A 148 4.86 16.10 -18.12
C ASP A 148 3.39 16.53 -17.99
N ILE A 149 2.70 15.92 -17.04
CA ILE A 149 1.32 16.24 -16.66
C ILE A 149 1.25 16.95 -15.29
N PHE A 150 2.41 17.27 -14.70
CA PHE A 150 2.56 17.75 -13.33
C PHE A 150 2.81 19.25 -13.22
N GLY A 151 2.27 20.03 -14.16
CA GLY A 151 2.44 21.49 -14.18
C GLY A 151 2.00 22.24 -12.91
N ALA A 152 1.08 21.61 -12.12
CA ALA A 152 0.61 22.17 -10.86
C ALA A 152 1.58 21.96 -9.67
N LEU A 153 2.63 21.14 -9.82
CA LEU A 153 3.64 20.90 -8.79
C LEU A 153 4.79 21.90 -8.92
N ASN A 154 5.32 22.37 -7.78
CA ASN A 154 6.57 23.11 -7.72
C ASN A 154 7.78 22.17 -7.92
N ALA A 155 8.98 22.74 -8.11
CA ALA A 155 10.18 21.95 -8.39
C ALA A 155 10.57 21.03 -7.21
N GLU A 156 10.34 21.48 -5.98
CA GLU A 156 10.61 20.78 -4.72
C GLU A 156 9.51 19.79 -4.30
N ASP A 157 8.35 19.81 -4.97
CA ASP A 157 7.26 18.90 -4.64
C ASP A 157 7.61 17.45 -4.99
N THR A 158 7.02 16.54 -4.22
CA THR A 158 7.16 15.10 -4.38
C THR A 158 5.78 14.46 -4.60
N LEU A 159 5.75 13.15 -4.83
CA LEU A 159 4.47 12.42 -4.89
C LEU A 159 3.65 12.59 -3.60
N TYR A 160 4.32 12.76 -2.45
CA TYR A 160 3.68 13.06 -1.17
C TYR A 160 2.83 14.33 -1.22
N SER A 161 3.26 15.36 -1.94
CA SER A 161 2.55 16.66 -2.05
C SER A 161 1.19 16.55 -2.75
N LEU A 162 0.88 15.42 -3.38
CA LEU A 162 -0.42 15.16 -4.00
C LEU A 162 -1.52 14.83 -2.96
N PHE A 163 -1.14 14.43 -1.75
CA PHE A 163 -2.08 14.07 -0.69
C PHE A 163 -2.30 15.23 0.28
N ASP A 164 -3.54 15.42 0.70
CA ASP A 164 -3.93 16.45 1.68
C ASP A 164 -3.81 15.91 3.12
N VAL A 165 -3.90 14.60 3.29
CA VAL A 165 -3.83 13.90 4.59
C VAL A 165 -2.91 12.69 4.45
N ASP A 166 -2.13 12.42 5.49
CA ASP A 166 -1.27 11.25 5.60
C ASP A 166 -1.53 10.52 6.92
N VAL A 167 -1.84 9.23 6.80
CA VAL A 167 -1.98 8.29 7.92
C VAL A 167 -1.13 7.04 7.71
N CYS A 168 -0.03 7.17 6.95
CA CYS A 168 0.89 6.08 6.70
C CYS A 168 1.77 5.78 7.91
N GLY A 169 1.98 4.48 8.19
CA GLY A 169 2.93 4.00 9.20
C GLY A 169 2.62 4.38 10.64
N ILE A 170 1.40 4.78 10.92
CA ILE A 170 0.91 5.02 12.28
C ILE A 170 0.75 3.67 12.98
N ASP A 171 0.88 3.65 14.29
CA ASP A 171 0.80 2.40 15.07
C ASP A 171 -0.67 2.05 15.35
N LEU A 172 -1.33 1.49 14.35
CA LEU A 172 -2.70 0.98 14.40
C LEU A 172 -2.70 -0.49 14.00
N GLU A 173 -3.57 -1.29 14.64
CA GLU A 173 -3.59 -2.74 14.44
C GLU A 173 -4.45 -3.16 13.25
N LYS A 174 -5.55 -2.46 13.00
CA LYS A 174 -6.57 -2.86 12.02
C LYS A 174 -6.62 -1.91 10.83
N LYS A 175 -6.83 -2.45 9.65
CA LYS A 175 -6.97 -1.67 8.42
C LYS A 175 -8.13 -0.68 8.51
N GLU A 176 -9.23 -1.05 9.15
CA GLU A 176 -10.40 -0.21 9.40
C GLU A 176 -10.03 1.07 10.15
N ASP A 177 -9.11 1.01 11.10
CA ASP A 177 -8.72 2.16 11.91
C ASP A 177 -7.92 3.18 11.09
N PHE A 178 -7.06 2.73 10.16
CA PHE A 178 -6.41 3.62 9.19
C PHE A 178 -7.44 4.34 8.32
N LEU A 179 -8.41 3.62 7.79
CA LEU A 179 -9.44 4.18 6.93
C LEU A 179 -10.35 5.16 7.67
N LYS A 180 -10.76 4.83 8.91
CA LYS A 180 -11.52 5.75 9.78
C LYS A 180 -10.75 7.03 10.06
N LEU A 181 -9.48 6.91 10.44
CA LEU A 181 -8.64 8.06 10.75
C LEU A 181 -8.42 8.95 9.52
N ALA A 182 -8.19 8.35 8.34
CA ALA A 182 -8.09 9.08 7.08
C ALA A 182 -9.37 9.85 6.76
N ALA A 183 -10.53 9.21 6.87
CA ALA A 183 -11.83 9.83 6.66
C ALA A 183 -12.11 10.97 7.66
N GLN A 184 -11.80 10.75 8.93
CA GLN A 184 -11.94 11.77 9.98
C GLN A 184 -11.08 13.01 9.65
N LYS A 185 -9.80 12.83 9.36
CA LYS A 185 -8.89 13.94 9.03
C LYS A 185 -9.30 14.69 7.76
N LEU A 186 -9.77 13.98 6.73
CA LEU A 186 -10.33 14.60 5.53
C LEU A 186 -11.57 15.42 5.84
N ASN A 187 -12.45 14.91 6.71
CA ASN A 187 -13.64 15.65 7.15
C ASN A 187 -13.29 16.86 8.01
N GLU A 188 -12.32 16.77 8.90
CA GLU A 188 -11.80 17.91 9.68
C GLU A 188 -11.27 19.00 8.73
N LEU A 189 -10.47 18.63 7.74
CA LEU A 189 -9.92 19.55 6.73
C LEU A 189 -11.00 20.25 5.91
N THR A 190 -12.15 19.62 5.72
CA THR A 190 -13.26 20.13 4.89
C THR A 190 -14.46 20.61 5.69
N ASN A 191 -14.33 20.78 7.02
CA ASN A 191 -15.41 21.16 7.92
C ASN A 191 -16.66 20.26 7.80
N GLY A 192 -16.46 18.95 7.68
CA GLY A 192 -17.54 17.96 7.59
C GLY A 192 -18.29 17.94 6.25
N MET A 193 -17.71 18.50 5.19
CA MET A 193 -18.41 18.62 3.91
C MET A 193 -18.37 17.36 3.05
N ILE A 194 -17.48 16.38 3.35
CA ILE A 194 -17.40 15.13 2.58
C ILE A 194 -18.59 14.25 2.95
N THR A 195 -19.33 13.80 1.94
CA THR A 195 -20.51 12.96 2.10
C THR A 195 -20.23 11.49 1.77
N HIS A 196 -19.23 11.23 0.91
CA HIS A 196 -18.86 9.88 0.50
C HIS A 196 -17.35 9.73 0.40
N PHE A 197 -16.86 8.60 0.90
CA PHE A 197 -15.46 8.21 0.75
C PHE A 197 -15.32 7.11 -0.29
N ILE A 198 -14.29 7.24 -1.15
CA ILE A 198 -13.89 6.20 -2.10
C ILE A 198 -12.50 5.71 -1.69
N VAL A 199 -12.39 4.41 -1.46
CA VAL A 199 -11.14 3.74 -1.09
C VAL A 199 -10.57 3.01 -2.30
N PHE A 200 -9.29 3.21 -2.58
CA PHE A 200 -8.53 2.49 -3.61
C PHE A 200 -7.63 1.48 -2.91
N GLU A 201 -7.77 0.20 -3.26
CA GLU A 201 -7.17 -0.91 -2.53
C GLU A 201 -6.86 -2.09 -3.46
N ASP A 202 -5.73 -2.79 -3.24
CA ASP A 202 -5.35 -3.98 -4.02
C ASP A 202 -5.52 -5.30 -3.26
N ALA A 203 -5.76 -5.23 -1.95
CA ALA A 203 -5.90 -6.41 -1.09
C ALA A 203 -7.37 -6.68 -0.70
N PRO A 204 -7.84 -7.94 -0.76
CA PRO A 204 -9.19 -8.29 -0.33
C PRO A 204 -9.51 -7.92 1.12
N SER A 205 -8.52 -7.95 2.02
CA SER A 205 -8.69 -7.53 3.41
C SER A 205 -8.99 -6.04 3.55
N GLY A 206 -8.31 -5.19 2.77
CA GLY A 206 -8.55 -3.75 2.76
C GLY A 206 -9.90 -3.40 2.13
N VAL A 207 -10.30 -4.11 1.06
CA VAL A 207 -11.66 -3.98 0.49
C VAL A 207 -12.73 -4.30 1.54
N LYS A 208 -12.61 -5.44 2.25
CA LYS A 208 -13.53 -5.80 3.33
C LYS A 208 -13.57 -4.74 4.43
N ALA A 209 -12.43 -4.20 4.83
CA ALA A 209 -12.33 -3.13 5.80
C ALA A 209 -13.06 -1.87 5.34
N ALA A 210 -12.88 -1.43 4.10
CA ALA A 210 -13.59 -0.28 3.54
C ALA A 210 -15.10 -0.52 3.46
N LYS A 211 -15.53 -1.70 3.01
CA LYS A 211 -16.95 -2.06 2.93
C LYS A 211 -17.62 -2.14 4.30
N SER A 212 -16.93 -2.61 5.34
CA SER A 212 -17.47 -2.64 6.72
C SER A 212 -17.76 -1.24 7.27
N LEU A 213 -17.08 -0.21 6.73
CA LEU A 213 -17.27 1.20 7.06
C LEU A 213 -18.32 1.89 6.17
N GLY A 214 -18.91 1.18 5.21
CA GLY A 214 -19.85 1.73 4.25
C GLY A 214 -19.19 2.59 3.16
N TYR A 215 -17.88 2.48 2.96
CA TYR A 215 -17.18 3.25 1.93
C TYR A 215 -17.32 2.56 0.57
N LEU A 216 -17.32 3.38 -0.48
CA LEU A 216 -17.19 2.91 -1.86
C LEU A 216 -15.76 2.44 -2.10
N THR A 217 -15.59 1.37 -2.89
CA THR A 217 -14.28 0.75 -3.01
C THR A 217 -13.95 0.43 -4.46
N VAL A 218 -12.79 0.89 -4.89
CA VAL A 218 -12.19 0.56 -6.18
C VAL A 218 -11.04 -0.42 -5.94
N GLY A 219 -11.20 -1.63 -6.43
CA GLY A 219 -10.19 -2.67 -6.39
C GLY A 219 -9.17 -2.51 -7.52
N ALA A 220 -7.92 -2.26 -7.20
CA ALA A 220 -6.82 -2.21 -8.16
C ALA A 220 -6.34 -3.64 -8.46
N TRP A 221 -6.67 -4.14 -9.65
CA TRP A 221 -6.25 -5.48 -10.07
C TRP A 221 -4.80 -5.46 -10.57
N ARG A 222 -3.84 -5.80 -9.70
CA ARG A 222 -2.41 -5.78 -10.03
C ARG A 222 -1.85 -7.17 -10.35
N TYR A 223 -2.02 -8.14 -9.46
CA TYR A 223 -1.31 -9.43 -9.50
C TYR A 223 -2.28 -10.62 -9.51
N GLY A 224 -3.20 -10.68 -10.49
CA GLY A 224 -4.14 -11.80 -10.59
C GLY A 224 -5.27 -11.83 -9.55
N ASN A 225 -5.34 -10.82 -8.67
CA ASN A 225 -6.23 -10.74 -7.51
C ASN A 225 -7.67 -10.26 -7.82
N GLY A 226 -8.01 -10.00 -9.09
CA GLY A 226 -9.27 -9.34 -9.46
C GLY A 226 -10.53 -10.05 -8.98
N GLU A 227 -10.56 -11.38 -9.03
CA GLU A 227 -11.72 -12.13 -8.53
C GLU A 227 -11.85 -12.06 -7.01
N ALA A 228 -10.73 -12.15 -6.29
CA ALA A 228 -10.72 -12.03 -4.84
C ALA A 228 -11.17 -10.63 -4.37
N LEU A 229 -10.87 -9.58 -5.13
CA LEU A 229 -11.34 -8.21 -4.86
C LEU A 229 -12.87 -8.09 -5.07
N ARG A 230 -13.44 -8.73 -6.12
CA ARG A 230 -14.90 -8.79 -6.33
C ARG A 230 -15.60 -9.53 -5.20
N GLN A 231 -15.08 -10.69 -4.83
CA GLN A 231 -15.61 -11.49 -3.71
C GLN A 231 -15.51 -10.76 -2.36
N ALA A 232 -14.51 -9.89 -2.20
CA ALA A 232 -14.40 -9.02 -1.02
C ALA A 232 -15.40 -7.87 -1.00
N GLY A 233 -16.11 -7.61 -2.12
CA GLY A 233 -17.18 -6.61 -2.23
C GLY A 233 -16.74 -5.29 -2.84
N ALA A 234 -15.64 -5.23 -3.60
CA ALA A 234 -15.27 -4.02 -4.32
C ALA A 234 -16.36 -3.61 -5.32
N ASP A 235 -16.73 -2.33 -5.33
CA ASP A 235 -17.78 -1.79 -6.21
C ASP A 235 -17.31 -1.75 -7.67
N ILE A 236 -16.04 -1.44 -7.89
CA ILE A 236 -15.35 -1.52 -9.18
C ILE A 236 -14.06 -2.31 -9.00
N VAL A 237 -13.73 -3.16 -9.98
CA VAL A 237 -12.41 -3.82 -10.06
C VAL A 237 -11.84 -3.60 -11.44
N THR A 238 -10.67 -2.98 -11.52
CA THR A 238 -10.03 -2.62 -12.79
C THR A 238 -8.52 -2.85 -12.77
N LYS A 239 -7.95 -3.11 -13.95
CA LYS A 239 -6.49 -3.16 -14.17
C LYS A 239 -5.87 -1.79 -14.44
N ASP A 240 -6.70 -0.80 -14.77
CA ASP A 240 -6.27 0.56 -15.07
C ASP A 240 -7.20 1.55 -14.39
N LEU A 241 -6.71 2.22 -13.35
CA LEU A 241 -7.48 3.16 -12.55
C LEU A 241 -7.94 4.39 -13.34
N ARG A 242 -7.31 4.72 -14.48
CA ARG A 242 -7.75 5.81 -15.37
C ARG A 242 -9.11 5.52 -16.02
N THR A 243 -9.53 4.25 -16.05
CA THR A 243 -10.83 3.85 -16.61
C THR A 243 -11.99 4.02 -15.62
N VAL A 244 -11.69 4.35 -14.36
CA VAL A 244 -12.70 4.51 -13.32
C VAL A 244 -13.51 5.79 -13.57
N LYS A 245 -14.79 5.60 -13.82
CA LYS A 245 -15.74 6.70 -13.89
C LYS A 245 -16.34 6.94 -12.52
N ILE A 246 -15.89 7.99 -11.88
CA ILE A 246 -16.31 8.33 -10.51
C ILE A 246 -17.81 8.50 -10.42
N GLU A 247 -18.45 8.98 -11.49
CA GLU A 247 -19.90 9.16 -11.60
C GLU A 247 -20.69 7.83 -11.48
N GLU A 248 -20.07 6.71 -11.88
CA GLU A 248 -20.69 5.38 -11.77
C GLU A 248 -20.72 4.85 -10.32
N LEU A 249 -19.85 5.38 -9.45
CA LEU A 249 -19.80 5.07 -8.02
C LEU A 249 -20.82 5.87 -7.21
N MET A 250 -21.36 6.93 -7.79
CA MET A 250 -22.27 7.80 -7.06
C MET A 250 -23.65 7.17 -6.93
N PRO A 251 -24.31 7.29 -5.75
CA PRO A 251 -25.68 6.87 -5.63
C PRO A 251 -26.53 7.62 -6.66
N LYS A 252 -27.30 6.87 -7.46
CA LYS A 252 -28.28 7.47 -8.35
C LYS A 252 -29.31 8.19 -7.49
N ILE A 253 -29.34 9.51 -7.58
CA ILE A 253 -30.31 10.37 -6.90
C ILE A 253 -31.69 10.17 -7.54
#